data_ee17163ee4956891fa28a050a4d63f02
#
_entry.id   ee17163ee4956891fa28a050a4d63f02
#
_cell.length_a   1.000
_cell.length_b   1.000
_cell.length_c   1.000
_cell.angle_alpha   90.00
_cell.angle_beta   90.00
_cell.angle_gamma   90.00
#
_symmetry.space_group_name_H-M   'P 1'
#
loop_
_entity.id
_entity.type
_entity.pdbx_description
1 polymer ?
#
loop_
_entity_poly.entity_id
_entity_poly.type
_entity_poly.pdbx_seq_one_letter_code
_entity_poly.pdbx_strand_id
1 'polypeptide(L)'
;MKKKRKNYKNKGLLVSILRIIVILITGIIYFVYFIIKNFHTLIGKIFMCLPRITRVLLVYTFIFWMGISIYAGKQHQLYDYYTNPVNLFEEVQLQAKNTTEKLRKMDVVEAKVRKPESTADKVCKKYSNIECKIFKRAKKHGLADKYGYMLMAISKHETGNWTSSIFKSYHNMGGIIGSHGFRQYASLDDGIEDFVNLLDIYYINNGRNTIPSIGAKYCPVGASNDPTGLNNYWVPQVTKYYNEYTK
;
A
#
# COMPACT_ATOMS: atom_id res chain seq x y z
N MET A 1 4.55 37.67 -42.30
CA MET A 1 5.14 38.28 -41.08
C MET A 1 4.17 38.66 -39.97
N LYS A 2 2.88 38.98 -40.21
CA LYS A 2 1.91 39.37 -39.15
C LYS A 2 1.55 38.27 -38.12
N LYS A 3 1.57 37.00 -38.47
CA LYS A 3 1.18 35.89 -37.57
C LYS A 3 2.20 35.61 -36.46
N LYS A 4 3.51 35.80 -36.70
CA LYS A 4 4.59 35.61 -35.68
C LYS A 4 4.55 36.69 -34.57
N ARG A 5 4.20 37.97 -34.92
CA ARG A 5 4.12 39.06 -33.93
C ARG A 5 2.97 38.90 -32.92
N LYS A 6 1.84 38.29 -33.35
CA LYS A 6 0.68 38.06 -32.45
C LYS A 6 0.98 37.04 -31.37
N ASN A 7 1.80 36.01 -31.69
CA ASN A 7 2.18 34.95 -30.76
C ASN A 7 3.17 35.42 -29.67
N TYR A 8 4.02 36.39 -29.95
CA TYR A 8 4.95 36.98 -28.96
C TYR A 8 4.22 37.91 -27.96
N LYS A 9 3.21 38.67 -28.38
CA LYS A 9 2.40 39.53 -27.49
C LYS A 9 1.61 38.67 -26.48
N ASN A 10 1.04 37.53 -26.92
CA ASN A 10 0.29 36.64 -26.05
C ASN A 10 1.17 35.94 -25.01
N LYS A 11 2.42 35.57 -25.36
CA LYS A 11 3.38 35.00 -24.41
C LYS A 11 3.80 36.01 -23.32
N GLY A 12 4.03 37.30 -23.68
CA GLY A 12 4.32 38.33 -22.71
C GLY A 12 3.18 38.59 -21.73
N LEU A 13 1.95 38.62 -22.24
CA LEU A 13 0.75 38.79 -21.40
C LEU A 13 0.58 37.60 -20.44
N LEU A 14 0.76 36.38 -20.91
CA LEU A 14 0.64 35.19 -20.08
C LEU A 14 1.68 35.16 -18.93
N VAL A 15 2.92 35.53 -19.21
CA VAL A 15 3.99 35.66 -18.20
C VAL A 15 3.65 36.74 -17.17
N SER A 16 3.10 37.87 -17.59
CA SER A 16 2.69 38.94 -16.68
C SER A 16 1.53 38.51 -15.78
N ILE A 17 0.53 37.80 -16.32
CA ILE A 17 -0.58 37.24 -15.54
C ILE A 17 -0.06 36.21 -14.53
N LEU A 18 0.84 35.32 -14.93
CA LEU A 18 1.43 34.34 -14.00
C LEU A 18 2.18 35.02 -12.85
N ARG A 19 2.95 36.07 -13.13
CA ARG A 19 3.65 36.86 -12.08
C ARG A 19 2.67 37.47 -11.09
N ILE A 20 1.57 38.05 -11.56
CA ILE A 20 0.53 38.64 -10.69
C ILE A 20 -0.09 37.55 -9.81
N ILE A 21 -0.41 36.38 -10.38
CA ILE A 21 -0.97 35.25 -9.63
C ILE A 21 0.01 34.78 -8.53
N VAL A 22 1.29 34.66 -8.85
CA VAL A 22 2.31 34.28 -7.87
C VAL A 22 2.41 35.28 -6.73
N ILE A 23 2.40 36.56 -7.04
CA ILE A 23 2.44 37.65 -6.02
C ILE A 23 1.21 37.56 -5.11
N LEU A 24 0.01 37.39 -5.68
CA LEU A 24 -1.22 37.25 -4.91
C LEU A 24 -1.21 36.03 -4.00
N ILE A 25 -0.80 34.87 -4.51
CA ILE A 25 -0.68 33.63 -3.72
C ILE A 25 0.32 33.82 -2.58
N THR A 26 1.47 34.42 -2.87
CA THR A 26 2.50 34.68 -1.84
C THR A 26 1.96 35.63 -0.77
N GLY A 27 1.23 36.70 -1.16
CA GLY A 27 0.58 37.61 -0.24
C GLY A 27 -0.44 36.93 0.68
N ILE A 28 -1.27 36.02 0.13
CA ILE A 28 -2.23 35.24 0.90
C ILE A 28 -1.52 34.34 1.90
N ILE A 29 -0.45 33.65 1.49
CA ILE A 29 0.34 32.79 2.37
C ILE A 29 0.93 33.58 3.53
N TYR A 30 1.53 34.75 3.28
CA TYR A 30 2.06 35.62 4.32
C TYR A 30 0.97 36.13 5.27
N PHE A 31 -0.20 36.47 4.75
CA PHE A 31 -1.33 36.93 5.55
C PHE A 31 -1.86 35.83 6.46
N VAL A 32 -2.02 34.60 5.95
CA VAL A 32 -2.42 33.45 6.73
C VAL A 32 -1.38 33.13 7.81
N TYR A 33 -0.09 33.16 7.46
CA TYR A 33 0.99 32.97 8.43
C TYR A 33 0.97 34.02 9.55
N PHE A 34 0.74 35.28 9.20
CA PHE A 34 0.64 36.40 10.17
C PHE A 34 -0.54 36.17 11.13
N ILE A 35 -1.70 35.78 10.62
CA ILE A 35 -2.87 35.44 11.46
C ILE A 35 -2.54 34.27 12.40
N ILE A 36 -2.00 33.19 11.88
CA ILE A 36 -1.66 32.01 12.68
C ILE A 36 -0.66 32.37 13.78
N LYS A 37 0.38 33.12 13.46
CA LYS A 37 1.43 33.54 14.42
C LYS A 37 0.84 34.39 15.53
N ASN A 38 0.02 35.36 15.23
CA ASN A 38 -0.58 36.26 16.24
C ASN A 38 -1.61 35.51 17.11
N PHE A 39 -2.40 34.63 16.50
CA PHE A 39 -3.37 33.78 17.20
C PHE A 39 -2.66 32.82 18.15
N HIS A 40 -1.56 32.20 17.71
CA HIS A 40 -0.75 31.29 18.55
C HIS A 40 -0.15 32.02 19.76
N THR A 41 0.30 33.25 19.57
CA THR A 41 0.86 34.08 20.66
C THR A 41 -0.22 34.47 21.68
N LEU A 42 -1.44 34.80 21.20
CA LEU A 42 -2.58 35.12 22.06
C LEU A 42 -3.04 33.93 22.87
N ILE A 43 -3.18 32.77 22.23
CA ILE A 43 -3.55 31.51 22.90
C ILE A 43 -2.49 31.13 23.95
N GLY A 44 -1.20 31.27 23.62
CA GLY A 44 -0.12 31.00 24.56
C GLY A 44 -0.20 31.86 25.82
N LYS A 45 -0.49 33.15 25.68
CA LYS A 45 -0.68 34.06 26.84
C LYS A 45 -1.89 33.63 27.67
N ILE A 46 -3.03 33.37 27.06
CA ILE A 46 -4.24 32.91 27.75
C ILE A 46 -3.95 31.58 28.47
N PHE A 47 -3.31 30.63 27.81
CA PHE A 47 -2.95 29.33 28.38
C PHE A 47 -2.07 29.48 29.63
N MET A 48 -1.11 30.40 29.61
CA MET A 48 -0.21 30.62 30.74
C MET A 48 -0.90 31.29 31.95
N CYS A 49 -2.02 32.00 31.73
CA CYS A 49 -2.83 32.58 32.82
C CYS A 49 -3.71 31.57 33.52
N LEU A 50 -3.90 30.35 32.96
CA LEU A 50 -4.73 29.33 33.58
C LEU A 50 -4.03 28.62 34.74
N PRO A 51 -4.76 28.14 35.77
CA PRO A 51 -4.23 27.27 36.81
C PRO A 51 -3.53 26.05 36.26
N ARG A 52 -2.50 25.56 36.96
CA ARG A 52 -1.67 24.44 36.46
C ARG A 52 -2.48 23.19 36.12
N ILE A 53 -3.49 22.86 36.95
CA ILE A 53 -4.35 21.69 36.75
C ILE A 53 -5.20 21.87 35.44
N THR A 54 -5.74 23.05 35.23
CA THR A 54 -6.54 23.34 34.01
C THR A 54 -5.72 23.23 32.76
N ARG A 55 -4.46 23.67 32.77
CA ARG A 55 -3.52 23.52 31.64
C ARG A 55 -3.25 22.07 31.31
N VAL A 56 -3.03 21.26 32.35
CA VAL A 56 -2.79 19.82 32.17
C VAL A 56 -4.02 19.14 31.57
N LEU A 57 -5.21 19.42 32.09
CA LEU A 57 -6.47 18.87 31.55
C LEU A 57 -6.69 19.25 30.09
N LEU A 58 -6.44 20.53 29.73
CA LEU A 58 -6.57 20.99 28.35
C LEU A 58 -5.60 20.27 27.39
N VAL A 59 -4.37 20.02 27.82
CA VAL A 59 -3.41 19.25 27.00
C VAL A 59 -3.90 17.81 26.79
N TYR A 60 -4.37 17.15 27.85
CA TYR A 60 -4.88 15.78 27.72
C TYR A 60 -6.15 15.70 26.84
N THR A 61 -7.07 16.66 26.99
CA THR A 61 -8.26 16.71 26.12
C THR A 61 -7.90 16.97 24.67
N PHE A 62 -6.92 17.85 24.39
CA PHE A 62 -6.44 18.11 23.06
C PHE A 62 -5.80 16.86 22.43
N ILE A 63 -4.93 16.16 23.15
CA ILE A 63 -4.31 14.90 22.69
C ILE A 63 -5.39 13.85 22.41
N PHE A 64 -6.38 13.72 23.29
CA PHE A 64 -7.48 12.79 23.11
C PHE A 64 -8.31 13.09 21.84
N TRP A 65 -8.65 14.38 21.62
CA TRP A 65 -9.37 14.81 20.42
C TRP A 65 -8.55 14.64 19.15
N MET A 66 -7.25 14.91 19.19
CA MET A 66 -6.35 14.61 18.06
C MET A 66 -6.32 13.11 17.73
N GLY A 67 -6.25 12.27 18.76
CA GLY A 67 -6.31 10.81 18.61
C GLY A 67 -7.60 10.35 17.93
N ILE A 68 -8.75 10.88 18.38
CA ILE A 68 -10.06 10.60 17.76
C ILE A 68 -10.11 11.09 16.31
N SER A 69 -9.61 12.29 16.03
CA SER A 69 -9.63 12.86 14.66
C SER A 69 -8.76 12.06 13.70
N ILE A 70 -7.58 11.62 14.14
CA ILE A 70 -6.70 10.75 13.34
C ILE A 70 -7.37 9.39 13.11
N TYR A 71 -8.01 8.82 14.14
CA TYR A 71 -8.71 7.55 14.03
C TYR A 71 -9.91 7.66 13.07
N ALA A 72 -10.75 8.71 13.22
CA ALA A 72 -11.88 8.96 12.34
C ALA A 72 -11.44 9.23 10.88
N GLY A 73 -10.36 9.97 10.67
CA GLY A 73 -9.80 10.21 9.34
C GLY A 73 -9.29 8.91 8.67
N LYS A 74 -8.66 8.02 9.44
CA LYS A 74 -8.28 6.69 8.95
C LYS A 74 -9.48 5.81 8.63
N GLN A 75 -10.53 5.86 9.44
CA GLN A 75 -11.79 5.12 9.19
C GLN A 75 -12.48 5.65 7.93
N HIS A 76 -12.51 6.96 7.71
CA HIS A 76 -13.09 7.56 6.51
C HIS A 76 -12.31 7.19 5.25
N GLN A 77 -10.97 7.22 5.30
CA GLN A 77 -10.13 6.75 4.19
C GLN A 77 -10.29 5.25 3.90
N LEU A 78 -10.45 4.43 4.94
CA LEU A 78 -10.75 3.01 4.78
C LEU A 78 -12.14 2.80 4.17
N TYR A 79 -13.13 3.55 4.63
CA TYR A 79 -14.50 3.48 4.13
C TYR A 79 -14.57 3.89 2.65
N ASP A 80 -13.95 5.01 2.28
CA ASP A 80 -13.85 5.46 0.87
C ASP A 80 -13.08 4.44 0.00
N TYR A 81 -12.03 3.82 0.53
CA TYR A 81 -11.29 2.77 -0.18
C TYR A 81 -12.15 1.52 -0.44
N TYR A 82 -13.00 1.13 0.52
CA TYR A 82 -13.85 -0.06 0.37
C TYR A 82 -15.20 0.20 -0.30
N THR A 83 -15.71 1.43 -0.29
CA THR A 83 -17.03 1.76 -0.85
C THR A 83 -16.97 2.41 -2.24
N ASN A 84 -15.84 3.00 -2.62
CA ASN A 84 -15.64 3.63 -3.94
C ASN A 84 -15.00 2.77 -5.05
N PRO A 85 -14.61 1.51 -4.87
CA PRO A 85 -14.15 0.70 -6.00
C PRO A 85 -15.27 0.35 -6.98
N VAL A 86 -16.55 0.51 -6.59
CA VAL A 86 -17.70 0.10 -7.40
C VAL A 86 -17.79 0.92 -8.69
N ASN A 87 -17.62 2.24 -8.65
CA ASN A 87 -17.73 3.09 -9.83
C ASN A 87 -16.58 2.90 -10.82
N LEU A 88 -15.35 2.70 -10.33
CA LEU A 88 -14.18 2.43 -11.19
C LEU A 88 -14.26 1.04 -11.82
N PHE A 89 -14.78 0.06 -11.08
CA PHE A 89 -14.94 -1.31 -11.58
C PHE A 89 -16.05 -1.41 -12.62
N GLU A 90 -17.17 -0.71 -12.44
CA GLU A 90 -18.26 -0.63 -13.43
C GLU A 90 -17.82 0.11 -14.70
N GLU A 91 -17.05 1.19 -14.56
CA GLU A 91 -16.55 1.95 -15.71
C GLU A 91 -15.50 1.15 -16.51
N VAL A 92 -14.61 0.43 -15.81
CA VAL A 92 -13.66 -0.50 -16.44
C VAL A 92 -14.37 -1.70 -17.08
N GLN A 93 -15.41 -2.24 -16.45
CA GLN A 93 -16.23 -3.31 -17.05
C GLN A 93 -17.02 -2.82 -18.26
N LEU A 94 -17.54 -1.60 -18.22
CA LEU A 94 -18.26 -1.02 -19.35
C LEU A 94 -17.33 -0.74 -20.54
N GLN A 95 -16.12 -0.23 -20.28
CA GLN A 95 -15.08 -0.05 -21.31
C GLN A 95 -14.57 -1.39 -21.85
N ALA A 96 -14.38 -2.39 -20.99
CA ALA A 96 -14.02 -3.74 -21.42
C ALA A 96 -15.11 -4.38 -22.28
N LYS A 97 -16.39 -4.19 -21.93
CA LYS A 97 -17.54 -4.69 -22.69
C LYS A 97 -17.66 -4.02 -24.08
N ASN A 98 -17.45 -2.71 -24.13
CA ASN A 98 -17.46 -1.94 -25.38
C ASN A 98 -16.27 -2.28 -26.28
N THR A 99 -15.10 -2.57 -25.68
CA THR A 99 -13.90 -3.00 -26.43
C THR A 99 -14.04 -4.42 -26.97
N THR A 100 -14.63 -5.34 -26.19
CA THR A 100 -14.92 -6.72 -26.63
C THR A 100 -15.95 -6.76 -27.73
N GLU A 101 -16.94 -5.90 -27.70
CA GLU A 101 -17.97 -5.81 -28.76
C GLU A 101 -17.41 -5.23 -30.07
N LYS A 102 -16.44 -4.30 -29.96
CA LYS A 102 -15.71 -3.75 -31.10
C LYS A 102 -14.76 -4.76 -31.77
N LEU A 103 -14.10 -5.59 -30.92
CA LEU A 103 -13.24 -6.70 -31.37
C LEU A 103 -14.05 -7.85 -32.01
N ARG A 104 -15.27 -8.11 -31.55
CA ARG A 104 -16.17 -9.14 -32.11
C ARG A 104 -16.67 -8.81 -33.49
N LYS A 105 -16.60 -7.55 -33.91
CA LYS A 105 -16.97 -7.11 -35.30
C LYS A 105 -15.81 -7.16 -36.28
N MET A 106 -14.60 -7.49 -35.79
CA MET A 106 -13.46 -7.78 -36.68
C MET A 106 -13.30 -9.29 -36.74
N ASP A 107 -13.84 -9.90 -37.84
CA ASP A 107 -13.65 -11.30 -38.15
C ASP A 107 -12.16 -11.63 -38.28
N VAL A 108 -11.54 -11.99 -37.14
CA VAL A 108 -10.21 -12.59 -37.12
C VAL A 108 -10.39 -14.10 -37.07
N VAL A 109 -10.06 -14.77 -38.18
CA VAL A 109 -9.94 -16.21 -38.30
C VAL A 109 -9.08 -16.71 -37.11
N GLU A 110 -9.73 -17.42 -36.18
CA GLU A 110 -9.03 -18.03 -35.03
C GLU A 110 -8.08 -19.12 -35.54
N ALA A 111 -6.84 -18.75 -35.84
CA ALA A 111 -5.76 -19.72 -35.78
C ALA A 111 -5.66 -20.18 -34.33
N LYS A 112 -5.91 -21.44 -34.05
CA LYS A 112 -5.79 -22.11 -32.76
C LYS A 112 -4.33 -22.10 -32.30
N VAL A 113 -3.81 -20.89 -31.90
CA VAL A 113 -2.50 -20.74 -31.28
C VAL A 113 -2.68 -21.26 -29.86
N ARG A 114 -2.12 -22.43 -29.56
CA ARG A 114 -1.97 -22.89 -28.17
C ARG A 114 -1.31 -21.76 -27.38
N LYS A 115 -2.10 -21.14 -26.50
CA LYS A 115 -1.57 -20.09 -25.61
C LYS A 115 -0.38 -20.68 -24.85
N PRO A 116 0.82 -20.12 -24.92
CA PRO A 116 1.96 -20.67 -24.23
C PRO A 116 1.63 -20.79 -22.73
N GLU A 117 2.04 -21.91 -22.13
CA GLU A 117 1.80 -22.20 -20.71
C GLU A 117 2.37 -21.07 -19.84
N SER A 118 1.53 -20.46 -19.03
CA SER A 118 1.97 -19.36 -18.15
C SER A 118 2.89 -19.86 -17.04
N THR A 119 3.75 -18.99 -16.50
CA THR A 119 4.58 -19.31 -15.33
C THR A 119 3.72 -19.77 -14.15
N ALA A 120 2.53 -19.18 -13.96
CA ALA A 120 1.60 -19.60 -12.92
C ALA A 120 1.11 -21.05 -13.10
N ASP A 121 0.85 -21.48 -14.34
CA ASP A 121 0.45 -22.86 -14.59
C ASP A 121 1.59 -23.84 -14.30
N LYS A 122 2.82 -23.48 -14.63
CA LYS A 122 4.02 -24.28 -14.30
C LYS A 122 4.20 -24.40 -12.79
N VAL A 123 4.05 -23.31 -12.04
CA VAL A 123 4.10 -23.30 -10.58
C VAL A 123 3.03 -24.20 -9.98
N CYS A 124 1.78 -24.12 -10.49
CA CYS A 124 0.68 -24.94 -10.00
C CYS A 124 0.81 -26.44 -10.30
N LYS A 125 1.59 -26.81 -11.33
CA LYS A 125 1.92 -28.21 -11.61
C LYS A 125 3.06 -28.75 -10.76
N LYS A 126 4.02 -27.86 -10.42
CA LYS A 126 5.25 -28.27 -9.72
C LYS A 126 5.10 -28.26 -8.20
N TYR A 127 4.27 -27.37 -7.64
CA TYR A 127 4.21 -27.09 -6.20
C TYR A 127 2.80 -27.35 -5.62
N SER A 128 2.68 -27.23 -4.30
CA SER A 128 1.42 -27.47 -3.59
C SER A 128 0.33 -26.46 -3.98
N ASN A 129 -0.93 -26.80 -3.63
CA ASN A 129 -2.07 -25.90 -3.84
C ASN A 129 -1.90 -24.54 -3.14
N ILE A 130 -1.27 -24.49 -1.96
CA ILE A 130 -1.02 -23.26 -1.21
C ILE A 130 -0.06 -22.36 -2.00
N GLU A 131 1.06 -22.90 -2.42
CA GLU A 131 2.08 -22.20 -3.20
C GLU A 131 1.51 -21.69 -4.54
N CYS A 132 0.75 -22.55 -5.22
CA CYS A 132 0.01 -22.17 -6.43
C CYS A 132 -0.91 -20.96 -6.18
N LYS A 133 -1.69 -20.97 -5.11
CA LYS A 133 -2.61 -19.88 -4.75
C LYS A 133 -1.85 -18.59 -4.45
N ILE A 134 -0.75 -18.64 -3.68
CA ILE A 134 0.10 -17.48 -3.37
C ILE A 134 0.65 -16.89 -4.67
N PHE A 135 1.23 -17.71 -5.53
CA PHE A 135 1.81 -17.26 -6.79
C PHE A 135 0.76 -16.62 -7.71
N LYS A 136 -0.41 -17.26 -7.87
CA LYS A 136 -1.52 -16.70 -8.64
C LYS A 136 -2.02 -15.37 -8.06
N ARG A 137 -2.07 -15.24 -6.74
CA ARG A 137 -2.46 -14.00 -6.08
C ARG A 137 -1.45 -12.90 -6.34
N ALA A 138 -0.15 -13.16 -6.21
CA ALA A 138 0.91 -12.23 -6.56
C ALA A 138 0.78 -11.74 -8.02
N LYS A 139 0.47 -12.62 -8.95
CA LYS A 139 0.21 -12.25 -10.35
C LYS A 139 -1.02 -11.37 -10.53
N LYS A 140 -2.08 -11.57 -9.77
CA LYS A 140 -3.26 -10.68 -9.78
C LYS A 140 -2.94 -9.27 -9.28
N HIS A 141 -2.01 -9.14 -8.33
CA HIS A 141 -1.47 -7.86 -7.87
C HIS A 141 -0.49 -7.22 -8.87
N GLY A 142 -0.25 -7.83 -10.03
CA GLY A 142 0.68 -7.32 -11.03
C GLY A 142 2.15 -7.52 -10.70
N LEU A 143 2.44 -8.29 -9.66
CA LEU A 143 3.82 -8.56 -9.25
C LEU A 143 4.54 -9.44 -10.27
N ALA A 144 5.83 -9.14 -10.52
CA ALA A 144 6.69 -9.97 -11.34
C ALA A 144 6.90 -11.37 -10.74
N ASP A 145 7.21 -12.36 -11.58
CA ASP A 145 7.34 -13.76 -11.15
C ASP A 145 8.32 -13.94 -9.97
N LYS A 146 9.44 -13.19 -9.96
CA LYS A 146 10.41 -13.22 -8.86
C LYS A 146 9.79 -12.91 -7.49
N TYR A 147 8.79 -12.03 -7.44
CA TYR A 147 8.08 -11.71 -6.20
C TYR A 147 7.09 -12.80 -5.81
N GLY A 148 6.45 -13.44 -6.79
CA GLY A 148 5.63 -14.63 -6.53
C GLY A 148 6.40 -15.72 -5.79
N TYR A 149 7.59 -16.05 -6.27
CA TYR A 149 8.49 -17.01 -5.60
C TYR A 149 8.96 -16.51 -4.21
N MET A 150 9.24 -15.23 -4.09
CA MET A 150 9.64 -14.65 -2.81
C MET A 150 8.52 -14.71 -1.78
N LEU A 151 7.29 -14.42 -2.16
CA LEU A 151 6.11 -14.52 -1.29
C LEU A 151 5.85 -15.98 -0.86
N MET A 152 6.00 -16.94 -1.76
CA MET A 152 5.95 -18.37 -1.42
C MET A 152 7.00 -18.71 -0.36
N ALA A 153 8.24 -18.26 -0.53
CA ALA A 153 9.34 -18.53 0.39
C ALA A 153 9.11 -17.91 1.78
N ILE A 154 8.66 -16.66 1.84
CA ILE A 154 8.33 -15.97 3.09
C ILE A 154 7.20 -16.73 3.81
N SER A 155 6.09 -16.98 3.14
CA SER A 155 4.95 -17.65 3.76
C SER A 155 5.28 -19.07 4.22
N LYS A 156 6.09 -19.81 3.45
CA LYS A 156 6.59 -21.13 3.85
C LYS A 156 7.39 -21.06 5.15
N HIS A 157 8.23 -20.05 5.30
CA HIS A 157 8.99 -19.82 6.53
C HIS A 157 8.08 -19.47 7.70
N GLU A 158 7.21 -18.48 7.55
CA GLU A 158 6.32 -17.96 8.59
C GLU A 158 5.33 -19.00 9.12
N THR A 159 4.90 -19.90 8.26
CA THR A 159 3.93 -20.95 8.61
C THR A 159 4.58 -22.25 9.08
N GLY A 160 5.91 -22.30 9.18
CA GLY A 160 6.62 -23.52 9.48
C GLY A 160 6.32 -24.61 8.45
N ASN A 161 6.45 -24.28 7.17
CA ASN A 161 6.10 -25.18 6.06
C ASN A 161 4.64 -25.69 6.12
N TRP A 162 3.71 -24.77 6.35
CA TRP A 162 2.26 -25.01 6.42
C TRP A 162 1.80 -25.87 7.60
N THR A 163 2.61 -25.94 8.67
CA THR A 163 2.33 -26.83 9.81
C THR A 163 1.96 -26.11 11.09
N SER A 164 2.25 -24.79 11.22
CA SER A 164 2.00 -24.04 12.44
C SER A 164 0.52 -24.01 12.83
N SER A 165 0.23 -23.95 14.12
CA SER A 165 -1.14 -23.86 14.64
C SER A 165 -1.85 -22.60 14.18
N ILE A 166 -1.12 -21.45 14.14
CA ILE A 166 -1.65 -20.16 13.69
C ILE A 166 -2.09 -20.24 12.23
N PHE A 167 -1.28 -20.85 11.37
CA PHE A 167 -1.68 -21.10 10.00
C PHE A 167 -2.91 -21.99 9.90
N LYS A 168 -2.92 -23.13 10.59
CA LYS A 168 -4.01 -24.10 10.51
C LYS A 168 -5.33 -23.62 11.07
N SER A 169 -5.28 -22.88 12.20
CA SER A 169 -6.48 -22.43 12.89
C SER A 169 -7.01 -21.09 12.40
N TYR A 170 -6.12 -20.21 11.91
CA TYR A 170 -6.47 -18.83 11.57
C TYR A 170 -6.24 -18.48 10.09
N HIS A 171 -5.78 -19.43 9.28
CA HIS A 171 -5.39 -19.19 7.87
C HIS A 171 -4.38 -18.04 7.71
N ASN A 172 -3.58 -17.78 8.73
CA ASN A 172 -2.64 -16.65 8.78
C ASN A 172 -1.32 -17.06 8.13
N MET A 173 -1.01 -16.41 6.99
CA MET A 173 0.09 -16.80 6.10
C MET A 173 1.45 -16.19 6.49
N GLY A 174 1.46 -15.21 7.39
CA GLY A 174 2.65 -14.42 7.66
C GLY A 174 2.82 -14.07 9.14
N GLY A 175 2.16 -14.74 10.09
CA GLY A 175 2.19 -14.35 11.48
C GLY A 175 1.64 -12.94 11.72
N ILE A 176 0.72 -12.48 10.89
CA ILE A 176 0.20 -11.11 10.87
C ILE A 176 -0.58 -10.84 12.15
N ILE A 177 -0.18 -9.77 12.87
CA ILE A 177 -0.79 -9.34 14.12
C ILE A 177 -1.77 -8.18 13.84
N GLY A 178 -2.94 -8.25 14.45
CA GLY A 178 -3.93 -7.18 14.50
C GLY A 178 -4.03 -6.56 15.91
N SER A 179 -5.07 -5.76 16.15
CA SER A 179 -5.31 -5.09 17.44
C SER A 179 -5.56 -6.05 18.60
N HIS A 180 -6.03 -7.26 18.34
CA HIS A 180 -6.43 -8.27 19.34
C HIS A 180 -5.62 -9.57 19.25
N GLY A 181 -4.38 -9.51 18.74
CA GLY A 181 -3.52 -10.67 18.54
C GLY A 181 -3.41 -11.08 17.07
N PHE A 182 -3.11 -12.34 16.81
CA PHE A 182 -3.00 -12.82 15.43
C PHE A 182 -4.30 -12.66 14.65
N ARG A 183 -4.20 -12.13 13.42
CA ARG A 183 -5.37 -12.03 12.53
C ARG A 183 -5.91 -13.40 12.20
N GLN A 184 -7.23 -13.51 12.23
CA GLN A 184 -7.98 -14.70 11.85
C GLN A 184 -8.75 -14.42 10.57
N TYR A 185 -8.68 -15.34 9.62
CA TYR A 185 -9.35 -15.19 8.31
C TYR A 185 -10.41 -16.27 8.14
N ALA A 186 -11.50 -15.92 7.49
CA ALA A 186 -12.62 -16.83 7.24
C ALA A 186 -12.22 -17.98 6.31
N SER A 187 -11.26 -17.74 5.42
CA SER A 187 -10.74 -18.75 4.49
C SER A 187 -9.23 -18.62 4.26
N LEU A 188 -8.64 -19.67 3.72
CA LEU A 188 -7.25 -19.65 3.26
C LEU A 188 -7.03 -18.59 2.17
N ASP A 189 -8.00 -18.37 1.30
CA ASP A 189 -7.91 -17.38 0.22
C ASP A 189 -7.89 -15.94 0.76
N ASP A 190 -8.63 -15.65 1.83
CA ASP A 190 -8.61 -14.35 2.51
C ASP A 190 -7.26 -14.11 3.20
N GLY A 191 -6.71 -15.15 3.86
CA GLY A 191 -5.39 -15.07 4.47
C GLY A 191 -4.27 -14.84 3.45
N ILE A 192 -4.35 -15.49 2.30
CA ILE A 192 -3.42 -15.28 1.18
C ILE A 192 -3.57 -13.87 0.61
N GLU A 193 -4.81 -13.38 0.45
CA GLU A 193 -5.05 -12.01 -0.04
C GLU A 193 -4.41 -10.97 0.86
N ASP A 194 -4.68 -11.02 2.17
CA ASP A 194 -4.14 -10.04 3.12
C ASP A 194 -2.61 -10.11 3.21
N PHE A 195 -2.05 -11.33 3.19
CA PHE A 195 -0.60 -11.54 3.17
C PHE A 195 0.08 -10.94 1.93
N VAL A 196 -0.46 -11.20 0.75
CA VAL A 196 0.09 -10.68 -0.51
C VAL A 196 -0.06 -9.16 -0.55
N ASN A 197 -1.22 -8.63 -0.18
CA ASN A 197 -1.50 -7.20 -0.12
C ASN A 197 -0.58 -6.47 0.86
N LEU A 198 -0.34 -7.05 2.04
CA LEU A 198 0.58 -6.51 3.04
C LEU A 198 1.99 -6.35 2.46
N LEU A 199 2.53 -7.41 1.84
CA LEU A 199 3.89 -7.37 1.29
C LEU A 199 4.01 -6.52 0.03
N ASP A 200 2.99 -6.49 -0.79
CA ASP A 200 2.93 -5.62 -1.96
C ASP A 200 2.96 -4.14 -1.55
N ILE A 201 1.97 -3.69 -0.78
CA ILE A 201 1.79 -2.27 -0.46
C ILE A 201 2.86 -1.76 0.50
N TYR A 202 3.12 -2.48 1.61
CA TYR A 202 3.96 -1.94 2.70
C TYR A 202 5.45 -2.27 2.58
N TYR A 203 5.83 -3.13 1.62
CA TYR A 203 7.21 -3.53 1.41
C TYR A 203 7.65 -3.32 -0.04
N ILE A 204 7.15 -4.08 -0.99
CA ILE A 204 7.64 -4.11 -2.37
C ILE A 204 7.49 -2.74 -3.04
N ASN A 205 6.31 -2.17 -3.01
CA ASN A 205 6.01 -0.86 -3.59
C ASN A 205 6.62 0.32 -2.81
N ASN A 206 7.07 0.07 -1.57
CA ASN A 206 7.86 1.02 -0.78
C ASN A 206 9.37 0.80 -0.89
N GLY A 207 9.85 0.17 -1.98
CA GLY A 207 11.26 -0.02 -2.28
C GLY A 207 11.94 -1.18 -1.54
N ARG A 208 11.22 -1.92 -0.68
CA ARG A 208 11.73 -3.11 0.00
C ARG A 208 11.43 -4.35 -0.84
N ASN A 209 12.19 -4.52 -1.90
CA ASN A 209 11.92 -5.50 -2.95
C ASN A 209 12.95 -6.64 -3.04
N THR A 210 13.74 -6.81 -1.99
CA THR A 210 14.67 -7.93 -1.80
C THR A 210 14.43 -8.61 -0.47
N ILE A 211 14.79 -9.89 -0.33
CA ILE A 211 14.64 -10.64 0.92
C ILE A 211 15.34 -9.93 2.09
N PRO A 212 16.60 -9.46 1.98
CA PRO A 212 17.22 -8.71 3.05
C PRO A 212 16.50 -7.40 3.41
N SER A 213 16.03 -6.63 2.40
CA SER A 213 15.35 -5.37 2.67
C SER A 213 13.95 -5.55 3.30
N ILE A 214 13.28 -6.65 2.99
CA ILE A 214 12.04 -7.05 3.65
C ILE A 214 12.35 -7.49 5.08
N GLY A 215 13.32 -8.38 5.27
CA GLY A 215 13.70 -8.90 6.58
C GLY A 215 14.10 -7.82 7.56
N ALA A 216 14.80 -6.79 7.12
CA ALA A 216 15.20 -5.66 7.96
C ALA A 216 14.02 -4.91 8.61
N LYS A 217 12.81 -4.99 8.03
CA LYS A 217 11.59 -4.39 8.60
C LYS A 217 10.63 -5.44 9.18
N TYR A 218 10.54 -6.59 8.54
CA TYR A 218 9.59 -7.64 8.91
C TYR A 218 10.03 -8.39 10.16
N CYS A 219 11.33 -8.69 10.25
CA CYS A 219 11.93 -9.50 11.29
C CYS A 219 13.31 -8.89 11.68
N PRO A 220 13.32 -7.67 12.28
CA PRO A 220 14.56 -6.95 12.54
C PRO A 220 15.45 -7.67 13.56
N VAL A 221 16.70 -7.86 13.18
CA VAL A 221 17.73 -8.43 14.07
C VAL A 221 17.95 -7.51 15.28
N GLY A 222 18.00 -8.09 16.46
CA GLY A 222 18.18 -7.34 17.71
C GLY A 222 16.91 -6.61 18.20
N ALA A 223 15.75 -6.96 17.68
CA ALA A 223 14.48 -6.45 18.17
C ALA A 223 14.25 -6.87 19.63
N SER A 224 13.66 -5.99 20.44
CA SER A 224 13.42 -6.25 21.88
C SER A 224 12.49 -7.44 22.14
N ASN A 225 11.67 -7.81 21.18
CA ASN A 225 10.78 -8.97 21.22
C ASN A 225 11.43 -10.27 20.70
N ASP A 226 12.72 -10.25 20.37
CA ASP A 226 13.50 -11.43 19.94
C ASP A 226 14.72 -11.67 20.87
N PRO A 227 14.51 -12.01 22.14
CA PRO A 227 15.60 -12.22 23.10
C PRO A 227 16.46 -13.44 22.77
N THR A 228 15.98 -14.35 21.95
CA THR A 228 16.68 -15.56 21.52
C THR A 228 17.48 -15.39 20.21
N GLY A 229 17.34 -14.26 19.53
CA GLY A 229 18.05 -13.95 18.29
C GLY A 229 17.59 -14.78 17.08
N LEU A 230 16.35 -15.28 17.09
CA LEU A 230 15.79 -16.07 15.98
C LEU A 230 15.69 -15.29 14.69
N ASN A 231 15.53 -13.96 14.78
CA ASN A 231 15.47 -13.07 13.62
C ASN A 231 16.75 -13.13 12.76
N ASN A 232 17.89 -13.52 13.33
CA ASN A 232 19.13 -13.74 12.57
C ASN A 232 18.99 -14.84 11.48
N TYR A 233 18.09 -15.79 11.66
CA TYR A 233 17.90 -16.90 10.75
C TYR A 233 16.85 -16.63 9.68
N TRP A 234 16.07 -15.54 9.77
CA TRP A 234 14.99 -15.28 8.86
C TRP A 234 15.47 -15.09 7.40
N VAL A 235 16.40 -14.17 7.17
CA VAL A 235 16.94 -13.89 5.83
C VAL A 235 17.61 -15.12 5.21
N PRO A 236 18.52 -15.82 5.90
CA PRO A 236 19.10 -17.07 5.39
C PRO A 236 18.07 -18.13 5.02
N GLN A 237 17.08 -18.36 5.88
CA GLN A 237 16.09 -19.42 5.66
C GLN A 237 15.13 -19.07 4.53
N VAL A 238 14.63 -17.84 4.45
CA VAL A 238 13.78 -17.39 3.34
C VAL A 238 14.56 -17.42 2.02
N THR A 239 15.84 -17.03 2.01
CA THR A 239 16.70 -17.12 0.83
C THR A 239 16.88 -18.57 0.37
N LYS A 240 17.05 -19.51 1.31
CA LYS A 240 17.11 -20.94 0.99
C LYS A 240 15.82 -21.41 0.27
N TYR A 241 14.64 -21.11 0.82
CA TYR A 241 13.38 -21.48 0.19
C TYR A 241 13.18 -20.79 -1.17
N TYR A 242 13.55 -19.53 -1.30
CA TYR A 242 13.50 -18.81 -2.57
C TYR A 242 14.35 -19.48 -3.65
N ASN A 243 15.58 -19.88 -3.29
CA ASN A 243 16.47 -20.58 -4.22
C ASN A 243 15.96 -21.98 -4.60
N GLU A 244 15.20 -22.65 -3.71
CA GLU A 244 14.53 -23.93 -4.03
C GLU A 244 13.43 -23.73 -5.08
N TYR A 245 12.71 -22.60 -5.04
CA TYR A 245 11.64 -22.27 -5.99
C TYR A 245 12.13 -21.78 -7.35
N THR A 246 13.31 -21.18 -7.41
CA THR A 246 13.84 -20.56 -8.62
C THR A 246 14.83 -21.43 -9.39
N LYS A 247 15.13 -22.64 -8.89
CA LYS A 247 15.85 -23.70 -9.61
C LYS A 247 14.87 -24.49 -10.48
#